data_137711692bc1a29a1b8621f3d7dbd3b0
#
_entry.id   137711692bc1a29a1b8621f3d7dbd3b0
#
_cell.length_a   1.000
_cell.length_b   1.000
_cell.length_c   1.000
_cell.angle_alpha   90.00
_cell.angle_beta   90.00
_cell.angle_gamma   90.00
#
_symmetry.space_group_name_H-M   'P 1'
#
loop_
_entity.id
_entity.type
_entity.pdbx_description
1 polymer ?
#
loop_
_entity_poly.entity_id
_entity_poly.type
_entity_poly.pdbx_seq_one_letter_code
_entity_poly.pdbx_strand_id
1 'polypeptide(L)'
;MTKHLITALAVAAALATAGTAAAAAPTTSTAVLHLGPFADTDTCSFPITTTVDQTRETTTFDNGDVKRHVDLTVVQTANGHTAIETDIWNVFIDHTDPTAWKLTGRFGQIFLDGRLIYQQSGLIGFDPLTGELTDPHVGPGGVYPDDCTILAP
;
A
#
# COMPACT_ATOMS: atom_id res chain seq x y z
N MET A 1 17.32 20.27 -84.58
CA MET A 1 16.64 21.15 -83.62
C MET A 1 15.90 20.26 -82.65
N THR A 2 16.53 19.93 -81.53
CA THR A 2 15.99 18.98 -80.55
C THR A 2 15.83 19.73 -79.18
N LYS A 3 14.57 19.94 -78.80
CA LYS A 3 14.23 20.60 -77.56
C LYS A 3 14.23 19.55 -76.43
N HIS A 4 15.11 19.72 -75.44
CA HIS A 4 15.09 18.93 -74.24
C HIS A 4 14.10 19.55 -73.23
N LEU A 5 13.05 18.80 -72.88
CA LEU A 5 12.15 19.08 -71.76
C LEU A 5 12.82 18.56 -70.50
N ILE A 6 13.13 19.44 -69.59
CA ILE A 6 13.57 19.09 -68.24
C ILE A 6 12.32 19.01 -67.33
N THR A 7 11.96 17.80 -66.95
CA THR A 7 10.88 17.56 -66.04
C THR A 7 11.48 17.62 -64.57
N ALA A 8 11.15 18.69 -63.83
CA ALA A 8 11.52 18.83 -62.44
C ALA A 8 10.59 17.94 -61.59
N LEU A 9 11.15 16.90 -60.98
CA LEU A 9 10.46 16.03 -60.04
C LEU A 9 10.52 16.68 -58.65
N ALA A 10 9.41 17.26 -58.17
CA ALA A 10 9.29 17.77 -56.81
C ALA A 10 9.02 16.59 -55.85
N VAL A 11 10.03 16.19 -55.10
CA VAL A 11 9.89 15.23 -53.99
C VAL A 11 9.36 16.00 -52.80
N ALA A 12 8.08 15.85 -52.47
CA ALA A 12 7.50 16.33 -51.24
C ALA A 12 7.91 15.38 -50.12
N ALA A 13 8.89 15.78 -49.29
CA ALA A 13 9.22 15.11 -48.07
C ALA A 13 8.11 15.37 -47.05
N ALA A 14 7.23 14.40 -46.84
CA ALA A 14 6.28 14.39 -45.74
C ALA A 14 7.07 14.13 -44.44
N LEU A 15 7.36 15.18 -43.68
CA LEU A 15 7.82 15.06 -42.29
C LEU A 15 6.65 14.50 -41.48
N ALA A 16 6.65 13.19 -41.27
CA ALA A 16 5.84 12.58 -40.23
C ALA A 16 6.38 13.04 -38.85
N THR A 17 5.75 14.06 -38.26
CA THR A 17 5.93 14.39 -36.87
C THR A 17 5.35 13.22 -36.07
N ALA A 18 6.22 12.29 -35.65
CA ALA A 18 5.89 11.32 -34.63
C ALA A 18 5.60 12.15 -33.37
N GLY A 19 4.33 12.42 -33.12
CA GLY A 19 3.87 12.99 -31.89
C GLY A 19 4.31 12.01 -30.78
N THR A 20 5.22 12.43 -29.91
CA THR A 20 5.48 11.71 -28.66
C THR A 20 4.16 11.73 -27.91
N ALA A 21 3.49 10.58 -27.82
CA ALA A 21 2.35 10.44 -26.93
C ALA A 21 2.86 10.84 -25.52
N ALA A 22 2.39 11.97 -25.02
CA ALA A 22 2.70 12.37 -23.66
C ALA A 22 2.12 11.28 -22.76
N ALA A 23 2.98 10.67 -21.92
CA ALA A 23 2.52 9.72 -20.92
C ALA A 23 1.43 10.40 -20.09
N ALA A 24 0.34 9.69 -19.84
CA ALA A 24 -0.74 10.22 -19.01
C ALA A 24 -0.20 10.47 -17.58
N ALA A 25 -0.60 11.58 -16.97
CA ALA A 25 -0.20 11.84 -15.59
C ALA A 25 -0.82 10.79 -14.65
N PRO A 26 -0.09 10.31 -13.66
CA PRO A 26 -0.64 9.40 -12.65
C PRO A 26 -1.90 9.99 -11.99
N THR A 27 -2.86 9.15 -11.68
CA THR A 27 -4.07 9.55 -10.96
C THR A 27 -3.95 9.15 -9.49
N THR A 28 -4.31 10.07 -8.59
CA THR A 28 -4.28 9.83 -7.15
C THR A 28 -5.68 9.95 -6.57
N SER A 29 -6.03 9.03 -5.67
CA SER A 29 -7.27 9.04 -4.89
C SER A 29 -6.97 8.77 -3.42
N THR A 30 -7.77 9.38 -2.52
CA THR A 30 -7.67 9.16 -1.08
C THR A 30 -8.97 8.55 -0.57
N ALA A 31 -8.86 7.51 0.26
CA ALA A 31 -9.96 6.91 0.98
C ALA A 31 -9.67 6.99 2.48
N VAL A 32 -10.70 7.35 3.25
CA VAL A 32 -10.66 7.33 4.73
C VAL A 32 -11.70 6.33 5.20
N LEU A 33 -11.28 5.47 6.12
CA LEU A 33 -12.11 4.45 6.74
C LEU A 33 -12.09 4.66 8.25
N HIS A 34 -13.26 4.65 8.85
CA HIS A 34 -13.43 4.63 10.29
C HIS A 34 -14.40 3.48 10.64
N LEU A 35 -13.93 2.54 11.46
CA LEU A 35 -14.69 1.36 11.86
C LEU A 35 -14.76 1.25 13.39
N GLY A 36 -15.90 0.84 13.88
CA GLY A 36 -16.15 0.62 15.30
C GLY A 36 -16.78 1.83 16.00
N PRO A 37 -16.80 1.85 17.35
CA PRO A 37 -16.31 0.75 18.18
C PRO A 37 -17.16 -0.53 18.00
N PHE A 38 -16.49 -1.67 17.95
CA PHE A 38 -17.12 -2.98 17.96
C PHE A 38 -16.50 -3.86 19.05
N ALA A 39 -17.30 -4.72 19.66
CA ALA A 39 -16.84 -5.65 20.67
C ALA A 39 -16.55 -7.02 20.04
N ASP A 40 -15.35 -7.54 20.27
CA ASP A 40 -14.98 -8.92 20.01
C ASP A 40 -15.06 -9.70 21.33
N THR A 41 -15.87 -10.75 21.34
CA THR A 41 -16.08 -11.63 22.50
C THR A 41 -15.57 -13.04 22.26
N ASP A 42 -15.08 -13.31 21.05
CA ASP A 42 -14.77 -14.67 20.59
C ASP A 42 -13.26 -14.95 20.56
N THR A 43 -12.43 -13.91 20.40
CA THR A 43 -10.97 -14.05 20.30
C THR A 43 -10.33 -14.32 21.64
N CYS A 44 -10.73 -13.60 22.70
CA CYS A 44 -10.18 -13.76 24.06
C CYS A 44 -11.25 -14.24 25.06
N SER A 45 -10.84 -14.68 26.23
CA SER A 45 -11.76 -15.05 27.33
C SER A 45 -12.50 -13.84 27.95
N PHE A 46 -12.24 -12.65 27.46
CA PHE A 46 -12.84 -11.38 27.86
C PHE A 46 -13.12 -10.52 26.62
N PRO A 47 -14.10 -9.60 26.69
CA PRO A 47 -14.42 -8.75 25.54
C PRO A 47 -13.33 -7.72 25.29
N ILE A 48 -12.98 -7.52 24.00
CA ILE A 48 -12.11 -6.45 23.54
C ILE A 48 -12.97 -5.48 22.72
N THR A 49 -12.85 -4.19 23.01
CA THR A 49 -13.47 -3.14 22.18
C THR A 49 -12.44 -2.58 21.23
N THR A 50 -12.72 -2.60 19.92
CA THR A 50 -11.79 -2.19 18.88
C THR A 50 -12.36 -1.05 18.05
N THR A 51 -11.53 -0.06 17.75
CA THR A 51 -11.74 0.99 16.74
C THR A 51 -10.62 0.99 15.74
N VAL A 52 -10.92 1.22 14.47
CA VAL A 52 -9.94 1.26 13.38
C VAL A 52 -10.11 2.54 12.60
N ASP A 53 -9.03 3.30 12.48
CA ASP A 53 -8.91 4.46 11.61
C ASP A 53 -7.86 4.18 10.53
N GLN A 54 -8.23 4.35 9.27
CA GLN A 54 -7.32 4.15 8.15
C GLN A 54 -7.44 5.29 7.15
N THR A 55 -6.32 5.84 6.72
CA THR A 55 -6.22 6.67 5.53
C THR A 55 -5.39 5.93 4.48
N ARG A 56 -5.91 5.88 3.26
CA ARG A 56 -5.26 5.21 2.13
C ARG A 56 -5.20 6.15 0.95
N GLU A 57 -4.00 6.54 0.54
CA GLU A 57 -3.74 7.22 -0.71
C GLU A 57 -3.32 6.21 -1.77
N THR A 58 -3.98 6.20 -2.91
CA THR A 58 -3.71 5.29 -4.03
C THR A 58 -3.33 6.09 -5.25
N THR A 59 -2.15 5.85 -5.80
CA THR A 59 -1.67 6.40 -7.07
C THR A 59 -1.65 5.28 -8.10
N THR A 60 -2.35 5.49 -9.21
CA THR A 60 -2.33 4.60 -10.38
C THR A 60 -1.53 5.26 -11.49
N PHE A 61 -0.52 4.56 -11.99
CA PHE A 61 0.34 4.98 -13.07
C PHE A 61 -0.26 4.60 -14.43
N ASP A 62 0.20 5.24 -15.49
CA ASP A 62 -0.25 5.02 -16.87
C ASP A 62 0.02 3.61 -17.40
N ASN A 63 1.08 2.95 -16.88
CA ASN A 63 1.40 1.56 -17.18
C ASN A 63 0.54 0.54 -16.39
N GLY A 64 -0.36 0.99 -15.53
CA GLY A 64 -1.22 0.15 -14.71
C GLY A 64 -0.66 -0.24 -13.33
N ASP A 65 0.58 0.12 -13.01
CA ASP A 65 1.14 -0.07 -11.68
C ASP A 65 0.36 0.75 -10.64
N VAL A 66 0.31 0.24 -9.42
CA VAL A 66 -0.37 0.91 -8.31
C VAL A 66 0.58 1.06 -7.13
N LYS A 67 0.65 2.28 -6.59
CA LYS A 67 1.27 2.54 -5.28
C LYS A 67 0.18 2.95 -4.30
N ARG A 68 0.20 2.34 -3.11
CA ARG A 68 -0.66 2.76 -1.99
C ARG A 68 0.20 3.20 -0.82
N HIS A 69 -0.16 4.32 -0.24
CA HIS A 69 0.32 4.74 1.08
C HIS A 69 -0.81 4.54 2.07
N VAL A 70 -0.52 3.89 3.19
CA VAL A 70 -1.51 3.54 4.20
C VAL A 70 -1.03 4.02 5.56
N ASP A 71 -1.86 4.81 6.23
CA ASP A 71 -1.79 5.11 7.65
C ASP A 71 -2.92 4.38 8.35
N LEU A 72 -2.60 3.53 9.31
CA LEU A 72 -3.55 2.76 10.10
C LEU A 72 -3.33 3.03 11.59
N THR A 73 -4.42 3.21 12.30
CA THR A 73 -4.44 3.21 13.76
C THR A 73 -5.53 2.26 14.24
N VAL A 74 -5.16 1.31 15.08
CA VAL A 74 -6.08 0.41 15.76
C VAL A 74 -6.00 0.71 17.26
N VAL A 75 -7.15 0.94 17.87
CA VAL A 75 -7.26 1.13 19.33
C VAL A 75 -8.07 -0.02 19.90
N GLN A 76 -7.48 -0.75 20.82
CA GLN A 76 -8.11 -1.85 21.51
C GLN A 76 -8.15 -1.58 23.01
N THR A 77 -9.29 -1.84 23.64
CA THR A 77 -9.46 -1.65 25.08
C THR A 77 -10.11 -2.87 25.72
N ALA A 78 -9.53 -3.34 26.82
CA ALA A 78 -10.10 -4.37 27.67
C ALA A 78 -9.50 -4.27 29.08
N ASN A 79 -10.25 -4.66 30.11
CA ASN A 79 -9.78 -4.80 31.50
C ASN A 79 -9.09 -3.55 32.08
N GLY A 80 -9.40 -2.35 31.56
CA GLY A 80 -8.76 -1.10 31.96
C GLY A 80 -7.45 -0.80 31.24
N HIS A 81 -6.99 -1.65 30.35
CA HIS A 81 -5.83 -1.44 29.48
C HIS A 81 -6.23 -0.88 28.11
N THR A 82 -5.31 -0.14 27.50
CA THR A 82 -5.45 0.39 26.14
C THR A 82 -4.21 0.04 25.32
N ALA A 83 -4.40 -0.74 24.28
CA ALA A 83 -3.39 -0.96 23.25
C ALA A 83 -3.68 -0.08 22.05
N ILE A 84 -2.66 0.62 21.55
CA ILE A 84 -2.73 1.43 20.34
C ILE A 84 -1.68 0.92 19.37
N GLU A 85 -2.12 0.38 18.25
CA GLU A 85 -1.25 0.02 17.15
C GLU A 85 -1.28 1.10 16.09
N THR A 86 -0.12 1.48 15.58
CA THR A 86 0.02 2.42 14.46
C THR A 86 0.92 1.84 13.40
N ASP A 87 0.42 1.86 12.17
CA ASP A 87 1.13 1.36 11.00
C ASP A 87 1.23 2.43 9.93
N ILE A 88 2.38 2.53 9.31
CA ILE A 88 2.59 3.39 8.15
C ILE A 88 3.37 2.59 7.12
N TRP A 89 2.73 2.22 6.02
CA TRP A 89 3.40 1.46 4.97
C TRP A 89 3.04 1.91 3.56
N ASN A 90 3.89 1.55 2.62
CA ASN A 90 3.64 1.65 1.21
C ASN A 90 3.48 0.25 0.62
N VAL A 91 2.50 0.08 -0.26
CA VAL A 91 2.32 -1.12 -1.07
C VAL A 91 2.63 -0.76 -2.51
N PHE A 92 3.45 -1.56 -3.16
CA PHE A 92 3.63 -1.52 -4.61
C PHE A 92 3.04 -2.78 -5.23
N ILE A 93 2.20 -2.58 -6.24
CA ILE A 93 1.53 -3.64 -6.98
C ILE A 93 1.92 -3.47 -8.45
N ASP A 94 2.67 -4.42 -8.97
CA ASP A 94 3.03 -4.49 -10.38
C ASP A 94 1.80 -4.95 -11.19
N HIS A 95 1.45 -4.23 -12.25
CA HIS A 95 0.31 -4.60 -13.09
C HIS A 95 0.50 -5.93 -13.82
N THR A 96 1.76 -6.36 -14.01
CA THR A 96 2.09 -7.65 -14.64
C THR A 96 1.98 -8.83 -13.67
N ASP A 97 2.05 -8.56 -12.36
CA ASP A 97 1.86 -9.55 -11.30
C ASP A 97 1.06 -8.95 -10.12
N PRO A 98 -0.26 -8.80 -10.28
CA PRO A 98 -1.11 -8.19 -9.26
C PRO A 98 -1.32 -9.07 -8.01
N THR A 99 -0.78 -10.29 -8.02
CA THR A 99 -0.85 -11.22 -6.88
C THR A 99 0.38 -11.13 -5.97
N ALA A 100 1.44 -10.44 -6.38
CA ALA A 100 2.64 -10.24 -5.56
C ALA A 100 2.74 -8.79 -5.08
N TRP A 101 2.41 -8.54 -3.82
CA TRP A 101 2.54 -7.23 -3.21
C TRP A 101 3.87 -7.10 -2.47
N LYS A 102 4.47 -5.92 -2.60
CA LYS A 102 5.65 -5.54 -1.82
C LYS A 102 5.27 -4.41 -0.87
N LEU A 103 5.39 -4.69 0.41
CA LEU A 103 5.09 -3.76 1.49
C LEU A 103 6.38 -3.26 2.11
N THR A 104 6.50 -1.94 2.25
CA THR A 104 7.63 -1.30 2.92
C THR A 104 7.13 -0.29 3.92
N GLY A 105 7.71 -0.29 5.12
CA GLY A 105 7.32 0.69 6.14
C GLY A 105 7.50 0.22 7.56
N ARG A 106 6.69 0.78 8.43
CA ARG A 106 6.57 0.41 9.83
C ARG A 106 5.26 -0.35 10.01
N PHE A 107 5.36 -1.54 10.59
CA PHE A 107 4.25 -2.45 10.85
C PHE A 107 4.18 -2.71 12.34
N GLY A 108 2.98 -2.67 12.92
CA GLY A 108 2.77 -3.06 14.31
C GLY A 108 3.59 -2.24 15.31
N GLN A 109 3.57 -0.90 15.25
CA GLN A 109 4.07 -0.13 16.38
C GLN A 109 2.99 -0.09 17.46
N ILE A 110 3.18 -0.89 18.52
CA ILE A 110 2.17 -1.10 19.57
C ILE A 110 2.59 -0.41 20.88
N PHE A 111 1.67 0.43 21.37
CA PHE A 111 1.77 1.06 22.69
C PHE A 111 0.71 0.45 23.61
N LEU A 112 1.14 -0.05 24.76
CA LEU A 112 0.24 -0.47 25.82
C LEU A 112 0.28 0.58 26.94
N ASP A 113 -0.86 1.18 27.25
CA ASP A 113 -1.00 2.24 28.26
C ASP A 113 0.02 3.38 28.09
N GLY A 114 0.28 3.74 26.83
CA GLY A 114 1.23 4.78 26.41
C GLY A 114 2.71 4.35 26.38
N ARG A 115 3.03 3.10 26.69
CA ARG A 115 4.40 2.56 26.63
C ARG A 115 4.58 1.72 25.38
N LEU A 116 5.60 2.02 24.57
CA LEU A 116 5.97 1.21 23.41
C LEU A 116 6.41 -0.20 23.87
N ILE A 117 5.71 -1.23 23.39
CA ILE A 117 5.99 -2.64 23.70
C ILE A 117 6.44 -3.44 22.48
N TYR A 118 6.12 -2.98 21.27
CA TYR A 118 6.49 -3.66 20.04
C TYR A 118 6.68 -2.67 18.89
N GLN A 119 7.61 -2.97 18.00
CA GLN A 119 7.77 -2.27 16.74
C GLN A 119 8.44 -3.18 15.72
N GLN A 120 7.90 -3.21 14.52
CA GLN A 120 8.47 -3.89 13.38
C GLN A 120 8.54 -2.92 12.18
N SER A 121 9.57 -3.06 11.36
CA SER A 121 9.70 -2.28 10.13
C SER A 121 10.53 -3.06 9.12
N GLY A 122 10.38 -2.74 7.84
CA GLY A 122 11.18 -3.37 6.79
C GLY A 122 10.45 -3.54 5.48
N LEU A 123 10.86 -4.57 4.73
CA LEU A 123 10.25 -5.02 3.48
C LEU A 123 9.61 -6.39 3.72
N ILE A 124 8.39 -6.56 3.27
CA ILE A 124 7.65 -7.81 3.30
C ILE A 124 7.05 -8.05 1.92
N GLY A 125 7.25 -9.25 1.37
CA GLY A 125 6.49 -9.75 0.22
C GLY A 125 5.23 -10.44 0.72
N PHE A 126 4.11 -10.21 0.05
CA PHE A 126 2.80 -10.67 0.49
C PHE A 126 1.91 -11.02 -0.70
N ASP A 127 1.28 -12.19 -0.65
CA ASP A 127 0.20 -12.57 -1.56
C ASP A 127 -1.15 -12.16 -0.95
N PRO A 128 -1.86 -11.19 -1.54
CA PRO A 128 -3.13 -10.71 -0.99
C PRO A 128 -4.27 -11.71 -1.12
N LEU A 129 -4.14 -12.77 -1.94
CA LEU A 129 -5.19 -13.78 -2.13
C LEU A 129 -5.11 -14.89 -1.08
N THR A 130 -3.89 -15.30 -0.74
CA THR A 130 -3.67 -16.37 0.24
C THR A 130 -3.36 -15.86 1.63
N GLY A 131 -2.92 -14.60 1.77
CA GLY A 131 -2.41 -14.03 3.01
C GLY A 131 -0.99 -14.51 3.35
N GLU A 132 -0.32 -15.22 2.44
CA GLU A 132 1.00 -15.76 2.68
C GLU A 132 2.11 -14.74 2.42
N LEU A 133 3.19 -14.85 3.17
CA LEU A 133 4.41 -14.10 2.91
C LEU A 133 5.15 -14.75 1.75
N THR A 134 5.40 -13.99 0.68
CA THR A 134 6.11 -14.46 -0.53
C THR A 134 7.62 -14.24 -0.44
N ASP A 135 8.04 -13.22 0.31
CA ASP A 135 9.44 -12.92 0.60
C ASP A 135 9.65 -12.88 2.12
N PRO A 136 10.83 -13.31 2.61
CA PRO A 136 11.13 -13.19 4.02
C PRO A 136 11.15 -11.71 4.44
N HIS A 137 10.68 -11.45 5.64
CA HIS A 137 10.78 -10.13 6.25
C HIS A 137 12.25 -9.68 6.35
N VAL A 138 12.55 -8.50 5.81
CA VAL A 138 13.87 -7.87 5.90
C VAL A 138 13.75 -6.62 6.74
N GLY A 139 14.34 -6.64 7.94
CA GLY A 139 14.32 -5.51 8.87
C GLY A 139 14.20 -5.95 10.33
N PRO A 140 14.25 -4.99 11.27
CA PRO A 140 14.02 -5.29 12.68
C PRO A 140 12.57 -5.74 12.88
N GLY A 141 12.40 -6.79 13.66
CA GLY A 141 11.11 -7.37 14.00
C GLY A 141 11.25 -8.30 15.22
N GLY A 142 10.15 -8.87 15.65
CA GLY A 142 10.09 -9.78 16.78
C GLY A 142 8.82 -10.63 16.70
N VAL A 143 8.48 -11.27 17.79
CA VAL A 143 7.18 -11.94 17.93
C VAL A 143 6.12 -10.86 18.17
N TYR A 144 5.12 -10.82 17.28
CA TYR A 144 3.97 -9.91 17.45
C TYR A 144 3.24 -10.24 18.75
N PRO A 145 2.95 -9.25 19.61
CA PRO A 145 2.26 -9.51 20.85
C PRO A 145 0.85 -10.07 20.61
N ASP A 146 0.45 -11.01 21.44
CA ASP A 146 -0.91 -11.53 21.45
C ASP A 146 -1.83 -10.59 22.27
N ASP A 147 -2.90 -10.09 21.62
CA ASP A 147 -3.85 -9.15 22.22
C ASP A 147 -4.45 -9.68 23.52
N CYS A 148 -4.75 -10.98 23.58
CA CYS A 148 -5.28 -11.60 24.79
C CYS A 148 -4.27 -11.57 25.95
N THR A 149 -2.99 -11.59 25.65
CA THR A 149 -1.93 -11.53 26.65
C THR A 149 -1.70 -10.10 27.14
N ILE A 150 -1.64 -9.12 26.24
CA ILE A 150 -1.32 -7.74 26.61
C ILE A 150 -2.50 -6.99 27.25
N LEU A 151 -3.75 -7.40 26.94
CA LEU A 151 -4.98 -6.81 27.46
C LEU A 151 -5.61 -7.65 28.61
N ALA A 152 -4.91 -8.67 29.09
CA ALA A 152 -5.36 -9.49 30.21
C ALA A 152 -5.56 -8.66 31.51
N PRO A 153 -6.51 -9.06 32.40
CA PRO A 153 -6.75 -8.39 33.68
C PRO A 153 -5.55 -8.46 34.63
#